data_991419e48e896845abcbfb28f1df6480
#
_entry.id   991419e48e896845abcbfb28f1df6480
#
_cell.length_a   1.000
_cell.length_b   1.000
_cell.length_c   1.000
_cell.angle_alpha   90.00
_cell.angle_beta   90.00
_cell.angle_gamma   90.00
#
_symmetry.space_group_name_H-M   'P 1'
#
loop_
_entity.id
_entity.type
_entity.pdbx_description
1 polymer ?
#
loop_
_entity_poly.entity_id
_entity_poly.type
_entity_poly.pdbx_seq_one_letter_code
_entity_poly.pdbx_strand_id
1 'polypeptide(L)'
;MAVDTNLIRCGLTAAFIFTVFGKLPAPQNVKMHTINFKNLLQWSPVIYHKGNVNYSVEYQSYYDKNFKKHAHFKKGCTSITMTECDLSRLSIMVGYYLRVRAEYENETSEWAVIDEFEPSAHTEIGPPSVVVKSRLDMLDVNIIGPVNENNYKSMQEYFFDMAYKVSYWKDGEEEKVENINTNQKMTTLTNLEAWTTYCVKVEPVLHNRKTHPSSIVCGTTMDNGRVPVWQVIVTLLVSMCVVFGVTMGIFYSSHYIHKAVKHSFQPSYNLPKHIKEYLKEPSLTSHFLLPPPNLHEESFDKLSIISDIQQSFDNTNIDMNTNMEMVEKQP
;
A
#
# COMPACT_ATOMS: atom_id res chain seq x y z
N MET A 1 -64.85 -1.39 -69.50
CA MET A 1 -64.65 -0.67 -68.25
C MET A 1 -63.58 -1.40 -67.50
N ALA A 2 -62.31 -0.97 -67.59
CA ALA A 2 -61.26 -1.51 -66.84
C ALA A 2 -61.15 -0.77 -65.48
N VAL A 3 -61.57 -1.45 -64.45
CA VAL A 3 -61.46 -0.95 -63.10
C VAL A 3 -59.99 -1.01 -62.70
N ASP A 4 -59.40 0.12 -62.37
CA ASP A 4 -58.02 0.34 -62.09
C ASP A 4 -57.52 -0.43 -60.84
N THR A 5 -56.93 -1.57 -61.07
CA THR A 5 -56.47 -2.50 -60.01
C THR A 5 -55.39 -1.86 -59.10
N ASN A 6 -54.78 -0.73 -59.50
CA ASN A 6 -53.77 -0.02 -58.71
C ASN A 6 -54.40 0.81 -57.55
N LEU A 7 -55.64 1.28 -57.69
CA LEU A 7 -56.39 2.02 -56.63
C LEU A 7 -56.77 1.06 -55.47
N ILE A 8 -57.13 -0.20 -55.80
CA ILE A 8 -57.54 -1.20 -54.81
C ILE A 8 -56.29 -1.69 -54.00
N ARG A 9 -55.12 -1.80 -54.66
CA ARG A 9 -53.87 -2.15 -53.98
C ARG A 9 -53.38 -1.03 -53.02
N CYS A 10 -53.48 0.25 -53.42
CA CYS A 10 -53.14 1.36 -52.53
C CYS A 10 -54.05 1.47 -51.34
N GLY A 11 -55.40 1.21 -51.53
CA GLY A 11 -56.39 1.27 -50.44
C GLY A 11 -56.18 0.15 -49.39
N LEU A 12 -55.80 -1.05 -49.82
CA LEU A 12 -55.49 -2.20 -48.93
C LEU A 12 -54.19 -2.03 -48.14
N THR A 13 -53.15 -1.44 -48.74
CA THR A 13 -51.89 -1.18 -48.02
C THR A 13 -52.04 -0.03 -47.03
N ALA A 14 -52.83 1.00 -47.33
CA ALA A 14 -53.12 2.09 -46.41
C ALA A 14 -54.00 1.62 -45.23
N ALA A 15 -54.94 0.69 -45.44
CA ALA A 15 -55.75 0.12 -44.35
C ALA A 15 -54.92 -0.76 -43.39
N PHE A 16 -53.90 -1.46 -43.89
CA PHE A 16 -52.97 -2.23 -43.03
C PHE A 16 -52.07 -1.35 -42.19
N ILE A 17 -51.69 -0.17 -42.69
CA ILE A 17 -50.85 0.78 -41.92
C ILE A 17 -51.65 1.42 -40.78
N PHE A 18 -52.95 1.66 -40.94
CA PHE A 18 -53.79 2.26 -39.91
C PHE A 18 -54.17 1.34 -38.74
N THR A 19 -54.09 0.03 -38.89
CA THR A 19 -54.39 -0.92 -37.79
C THR A 19 -53.23 -1.17 -36.83
N VAL A 20 -52.00 -0.72 -37.18
CA VAL A 20 -50.80 -0.87 -36.32
C VAL A 20 -50.62 0.32 -35.38
N PHE A 21 -51.27 1.46 -35.63
CA PHE A 21 -51.06 2.70 -34.86
C PHE A 21 -51.90 2.82 -33.57
N GLY A 22 -52.61 1.82 -33.15
CA GLY A 22 -53.51 1.91 -32.00
C GLY A 22 -53.06 1.27 -30.70
N LYS A 23 -52.10 0.34 -30.71
CA LYS A 23 -51.75 -0.40 -29.52
C LYS A 23 -50.52 0.23 -28.85
N LEU A 24 -50.56 0.39 -27.51
CA LEU A 24 -49.41 0.85 -26.72
C LEU A 24 -48.23 -0.08 -26.92
N PRO A 25 -47.06 0.41 -27.42
CA PRO A 25 -45.91 -0.44 -27.67
C PRO A 25 -45.29 -0.94 -26.38
N ALA A 26 -44.75 -2.15 -26.38
CA ALA A 26 -43.98 -2.69 -25.28
C ALA A 26 -42.60 -2.02 -25.16
N PRO A 27 -42.03 -1.86 -23.94
CA PRO A 27 -40.69 -1.39 -23.75
C PRO A 27 -39.66 -2.24 -24.51
N GLN A 28 -38.70 -1.57 -25.14
CA GLN A 28 -37.65 -2.21 -25.93
C GLN A 28 -36.29 -2.10 -25.21
N ASN A 29 -35.29 -2.92 -25.63
CA ASN A 29 -33.94 -2.89 -25.09
C ASN A 29 -33.87 -3.07 -23.58
N VAL A 30 -34.72 -3.93 -23.05
CA VAL A 30 -34.79 -4.21 -21.62
C VAL A 30 -33.52 -4.95 -21.21
N LYS A 31 -32.73 -4.38 -20.28
CA LYS A 31 -31.46 -4.95 -19.81
C LYS A 31 -31.35 -4.79 -18.31
N MET A 32 -30.74 -5.78 -17.69
CA MET A 32 -30.34 -5.72 -16.30
C MET A 32 -28.88 -5.26 -16.20
N HIS A 33 -28.67 -4.16 -15.50
CA HIS A 33 -27.32 -3.71 -15.09
C HIS A 33 -27.13 -4.03 -13.62
N THR A 34 -26.09 -4.76 -13.31
CA THR A 34 -25.82 -5.18 -11.94
C THR A 34 -24.33 -5.06 -11.60
N ILE A 35 -24.04 -4.19 -10.64
CA ILE A 35 -22.69 -3.95 -10.13
C ILE A 35 -22.75 -4.00 -8.60
N ASN A 36 -21.92 -4.84 -7.97
CA ASN A 36 -21.90 -5.03 -6.53
C ASN A 36 -23.29 -5.30 -5.92
N PHE A 37 -24.13 -6.07 -6.62
CA PHE A 37 -25.53 -6.37 -6.29
C PHE A 37 -26.48 -5.18 -6.31
N LYS A 38 -26.09 -4.04 -6.85
CA LYS A 38 -27.00 -2.99 -7.23
C LYS A 38 -27.63 -3.38 -8.57
N ASN A 39 -28.91 -3.72 -8.53
CA ASN A 39 -29.63 -4.31 -9.66
C ASN A 39 -30.60 -3.30 -10.24
N LEU A 40 -30.25 -2.72 -11.39
CA LEU A 40 -31.05 -1.73 -12.10
C LEU A 40 -31.58 -2.33 -13.40
N LEU A 41 -32.89 -2.51 -13.48
CA LEU A 41 -33.56 -2.89 -14.70
C LEU A 41 -33.83 -1.63 -15.54
N GLN A 42 -33.27 -1.56 -16.74
CA GLN A 42 -33.39 -0.40 -17.64
C GLN A 42 -33.98 -0.80 -18.97
N TRP A 43 -34.70 0.15 -19.62
CA TRP A 43 -35.31 -0.02 -20.92
C TRP A 43 -35.35 1.29 -21.70
N SER A 44 -35.61 1.21 -23.02
CA SER A 44 -35.77 2.40 -23.84
C SER A 44 -37.13 3.04 -23.60
N PRO A 45 -37.26 4.40 -23.61
CA PRO A 45 -38.52 5.09 -23.44
C PRO A 45 -39.47 4.73 -24.56
N VAL A 46 -40.74 4.48 -24.20
CA VAL A 46 -41.80 4.23 -25.14
C VAL A 46 -42.40 5.56 -25.60
N ILE A 47 -42.42 5.78 -26.92
CA ILE A 47 -43.05 6.93 -27.52
C ILE A 47 -44.51 6.54 -27.89
N TYR A 48 -45.46 7.24 -27.31
CA TYR A 48 -46.89 7.00 -27.55
C TYR A 48 -47.59 8.27 -27.98
N HIS A 49 -48.43 8.20 -29.02
CA HIS A 49 -49.05 9.36 -29.65
C HIS A 49 -50.09 10.08 -28.77
N LYS A 50 -50.61 9.40 -27.73
CA LYS A 50 -51.57 9.98 -26.78
C LYS A 50 -50.93 10.72 -25.61
N GLY A 51 -49.61 10.52 -25.35
CA GLY A 51 -48.93 11.20 -24.28
C GLY A 51 -47.84 10.38 -23.59
N ASN A 52 -47.40 10.87 -22.42
CA ASN A 52 -46.37 10.21 -21.62
C ASN A 52 -46.92 8.93 -20.97
N VAL A 53 -46.12 7.88 -21.00
CA VAL A 53 -46.45 6.58 -20.42
C VAL A 53 -45.78 6.37 -19.07
N ASN A 54 -46.44 5.59 -18.22
CA ASN A 54 -45.84 5.04 -17.00
C ASN A 54 -45.41 3.61 -17.26
N TYR A 55 -44.57 3.09 -16.35
CA TYR A 55 -44.07 1.72 -16.44
C TYR A 55 -44.35 0.98 -15.15
N SER A 56 -44.66 -0.33 -15.29
CA SER A 56 -44.77 -1.25 -14.17
C SER A 56 -43.82 -2.44 -14.38
N VAL A 57 -43.08 -2.75 -13.34
CA VAL A 57 -42.12 -3.86 -13.29
C VAL A 57 -42.58 -4.89 -12.30
N GLU A 58 -42.57 -6.14 -12.70
CA GLU A 58 -42.87 -7.28 -11.84
C GLU A 58 -41.77 -8.34 -11.90
N TYR A 59 -41.69 -9.10 -10.83
CA TYR A 59 -40.72 -10.19 -10.71
C TYR A 59 -41.35 -11.42 -10.09
N GLN A 60 -40.77 -12.58 -10.42
CA GLN A 60 -41.16 -13.86 -9.85
C GLN A 60 -39.89 -14.69 -9.62
N SER A 61 -39.73 -15.29 -8.42
CA SER A 61 -38.61 -16.17 -8.18
C SER A 61 -38.76 -17.48 -8.97
N TYR A 62 -37.60 -18.03 -9.37
CA TYR A 62 -37.53 -19.34 -10.00
C TYR A 62 -38.23 -20.42 -9.16
N TYR A 63 -37.99 -20.40 -7.82
CA TYR A 63 -38.61 -21.31 -6.90
C TYR A 63 -40.15 -21.18 -6.90
N ASP A 64 -40.70 -19.96 -6.84
CA ASP A 64 -42.12 -19.74 -6.83
C ASP A 64 -42.77 -20.27 -8.13
N LYS A 65 -42.14 -20.00 -9.30
CA LYS A 65 -42.66 -20.43 -10.60
C LYS A 65 -42.72 -21.95 -10.75
N ASN A 66 -41.70 -22.67 -10.28
CA ASN A 66 -41.57 -24.09 -10.54
C ASN A 66 -42.19 -24.98 -9.46
N PHE A 67 -42.28 -24.52 -8.23
CA PHE A 67 -42.70 -25.34 -7.09
C PHE A 67 -44.01 -24.93 -6.42
N LYS A 68 -44.53 -23.73 -6.69
CA LYS A 68 -45.80 -23.27 -6.13
C LYS A 68 -46.93 -23.38 -7.13
N LYS A 69 -48.02 -24.04 -6.74
CA LYS A 69 -49.20 -24.31 -7.59
C LYS A 69 -49.97 -23.05 -8.03
N HIS A 70 -49.81 -21.90 -7.29
CA HIS A 70 -50.42 -20.62 -7.55
C HIS A 70 -49.38 -19.49 -7.38
N ALA A 71 -48.32 -19.56 -8.17
CA ALA A 71 -47.28 -18.55 -8.13
C ALA A 71 -47.67 -17.32 -8.95
N HIS A 72 -47.67 -16.16 -8.31
CA HIS A 72 -47.96 -14.87 -8.95
C HIS A 72 -46.72 -14.02 -9.02
N PHE A 73 -46.64 -13.17 -10.04
CA PHE A 73 -45.62 -12.14 -10.10
C PHE A 73 -45.86 -11.13 -8.97
N LYS A 74 -44.78 -10.74 -8.33
CA LYS A 74 -44.74 -9.71 -7.29
C LYS A 74 -44.42 -8.36 -7.93
N LYS A 75 -44.95 -7.28 -7.38
CA LYS A 75 -44.71 -5.92 -7.85
C LYS A 75 -43.31 -5.48 -7.45
N GLY A 76 -42.50 -5.04 -8.41
CA GLY A 76 -41.22 -4.37 -8.21
C GLY A 76 -41.41 -2.87 -8.14
N CYS A 77 -41.49 -2.20 -9.29
CA CYS A 77 -41.85 -0.80 -9.40
C CYS A 77 -43.24 -0.66 -10.03
N THR A 78 -44.01 0.29 -9.57
CA THR A 78 -45.39 0.49 -10.08
C THR A 78 -45.65 1.93 -10.49
N SER A 79 -46.17 2.11 -11.70
CA SER A 79 -46.59 3.43 -12.25
C SER A 79 -45.47 4.48 -12.18
N ILE A 80 -44.25 4.10 -12.53
CA ILE A 80 -43.10 5.00 -12.58
C ILE A 80 -42.93 5.63 -13.96
N THR A 81 -42.46 6.87 -14.00
CA THR A 81 -42.24 7.62 -15.27
C THR A 81 -40.79 7.42 -15.77
N MET A 82 -39.88 7.00 -14.88
CA MET A 82 -38.48 6.70 -15.22
C MET A 82 -38.40 5.39 -15.99
N THR A 83 -37.39 5.29 -16.84
CA THR A 83 -37.07 4.10 -17.65
C THR A 83 -36.12 3.15 -16.94
N GLU A 84 -36.11 3.19 -15.61
CA GLU A 84 -35.31 2.27 -14.76
C GLU A 84 -36.06 1.92 -13.47
N CYS A 85 -35.81 0.73 -12.97
CA CYS A 85 -36.35 0.22 -11.73
C CYS A 85 -35.26 -0.42 -10.88
N ASP A 86 -35.10 0.04 -9.62
CA ASP A 86 -34.15 -0.53 -8.67
C ASP A 86 -34.73 -1.79 -8.02
N LEU A 87 -34.09 -2.91 -8.29
CA LEU A 87 -34.40 -4.24 -7.77
C LEU A 87 -33.30 -4.77 -6.82
N SER A 88 -32.48 -3.91 -6.26
CA SER A 88 -31.35 -4.29 -5.39
C SER A 88 -31.77 -4.98 -4.09
N ARG A 89 -33.05 -4.91 -3.72
CA ARG A 89 -33.62 -5.62 -2.55
C ARG A 89 -33.92 -7.09 -2.81
N LEU A 90 -33.78 -7.56 -4.05
CA LEU A 90 -33.94 -8.98 -4.35
C LEU A 90 -32.87 -9.83 -3.65
N SER A 91 -33.24 -11.05 -3.27
CA SER A 91 -32.27 -11.98 -2.68
C SER A 91 -31.18 -12.33 -3.68
N ILE A 92 -29.91 -12.22 -3.28
CA ILE A 92 -28.77 -12.38 -4.17
C ILE A 92 -28.57 -13.83 -4.68
N MET A 93 -29.04 -14.83 -3.91
CA MET A 93 -28.86 -16.27 -4.22
C MET A 93 -30.10 -16.89 -4.88
N VAL A 94 -30.99 -16.09 -5.42
CA VAL A 94 -32.25 -16.56 -6.02
C VAL A 94 -32.31 -16.08 -7.45
N GLY A 95 -32.67 -16.99 -8.37
CA GLY A 95 -32.98 -16.65 -9.76
C GLY A 95 -34.39 -16.08 -9.90
N TYR A 96 -34.54 -15.12 -10.79
CA TYR A 96 -35.79 -14.39 -11.03
C TYR A 96 -36.15 -14.29 -12.51
N TYR A 97 -37.45 -14.32 -12.79
CA TYR A 97 -38.04 -13.88 -14.03
C TYR A 97 -38.55 -12.44 -13.83
N LEU A 98 -38.18 -11.55 -14.73
CA LEU A 98 -38.53 -10.13 -14.66
C LEU A 98 -39.33 -9.74 -15.88
N ARG A 99 -40.30 -8.83 -15.70
CA ARG A 99 -41.04 -8.30 -16.79
C ARG A 99 -41.42 -6.84 -16.58
N VAL A 100 -41.47 -6.07 -17.65
CA VAL A 100 -41.83 -4.66 -17.64
C VAL A 100 -42.84 -4.38 -18.73
N ARG A 101 -43.81 -3.51 -18.46
CA ARG A 101 -44.77 -3.02 -19.44
C ARG A 101 -44.97 -1.51 -19.33
N ALA A 102 -45.39 -0.90 -20.41
CA ALA A 102 -45.88 0.48 -20.45
C ALA A 102 -47.38 0.54 -20.11
N GLU A 103 -47.77 1.62 -19.46
CA GLU A 103 -49.15 1.88 -19.04
C GLU A 103 -49.52 3.33 -19.38
N TYR A 104 -50.71 3.52 -19.99
CA TYR A 104 -51.27 4.84 -20.26
C TYR A 104 -52.75 4.78 -19.94
N GLU A 105 -53.23 5.53 -18.91
CA GLU A 105 -54.57 5.48 -18.40
C GLU A 105 -55.09 4.04 -18.18
N ASN A 106 -56.03 3.56 -19.00
CA ASN A 106 -56.56 2.19 -18.93
C ASN A 106 -55.95 1.23 -19.97
N GLU A 107 -54.96 1.70 -20.75
CA GLU A 107 -54.27 0.91 -21.76
C GLU A 107 -52.96 0.36 -21.23
N THR A 108 -52.67 -0.89 -21.55
CA THR A 108 -51.39 -1.53 -21.17
C THR A 108 -50.74 -2.17 -22.37
N SER A 109 -49.44 -2.11 -22.45
CA SER A 109 -48.66 -2.83 -23.46
C SER A 109 -48.56 -4.33 -23.15
N GLU A 110 -48.05 -5.09 -24.12
CA GLU A 110 -47.52 -6.41 -23.83
C GLU A 110 -46.33 -6.32 -22.86
N TRP A 111 -46.07 -7.42 -22.15
CA TRP A 111 -44.93 -7.53 -21.26
C TRP A 111 -43.67 -7.78 -22.07
N ALA A 112 -42.64 -6.97 -21.82
CA ALA A 112 -41.28 -7.28 -22.20
C ALA A 112 -40.63 -8.09 -21.06
N VAL A 113 -40.11 -9.26 -21.38
CA VAL A 113 -39.63 -10.27 -20.37
C VAL A 113 -38.13 -10.38 -20.44
N ILE A 114 -37.51 -10.51 -19.29
CA ILE A 114 -36.14 -11.02 -19.12
C ILE A 114 -36.21 -12.39 -18.43
N ASP A 115 -35.68 -13.38 -19.10
CA ASP A 115 -35.58 -14.73 -18.56
C ASP A 115 -34.29 -14.90 -17.75
N GLU A 116 -34.42 -15.58 -16.63
CA GLU A 116 -33.32 -16.00 -15.75
C GLU A 116 -32.28 -14.93 -15.38
N PHE A 117 -32.66 -14.05 -14.46
CA PHE A 117 -31.72 -13.17 -13.80
C PHE A 117 -31.39 -13.68 -12.39
N GLU A 118 -30.15 -14.01 -12.12
CA GLU A 118 -29.63 -14.34 -10.80
C GLU A 118 -28.58 -13.31 -10.38
N PRO A 119 -28.82 -12.51 -9.31
CA PRO A 119 -27.88 -11.47 -8.90
C PRO A 119 -26.47 -12.02 -8.61
N SER A 120 -26.38 -13.17 -7.94
CA SER A 120 -25.10 -13.81 -7.62
C SER A 120 -24.32 -14.27 -8.84
N ALA A 121 -25.01 -14.65 -9.93
CA ALA A 121 -24.36 -15.11 -11.16
C ALA A 121 -24.01 -13.96 -12.12
N HIS A 122 -24.79 -12.88 -12.13
CA HIS A 122 -24.68 -11.84 -13.15
C HIS A 122 -24.02 -10.55 -12.68
N THR A 123 -23.82 -10.34 -11.36
CA THR A 123 -23.24 -9.09 -10.88
C THR A 123 -21.79 -8.92 -11.35
N GLU A 124 -21.48 -7.74 -11.86
CA GLU A 124 -20.12 -7.28 -12.13
C GLU A 124 -19.50 -6.76 -10.82
N ILE A 125 -18.18 -6.79 -10.72
CA ILE A 125 -17.47 -6.25 -9.57
C ILE A 125 -17.06 -4.81 -9.88
N GLY A 126 -17.54 -3.89 -9.09
CA GLY A 126 -17.22 -2.47 -9.23
C GLY A 126 -15.79 -2.12 -8.86
N PRO A 127 -15.36 -0.88 -9.15
CA PRO A 127 -14.01 -0.43 -8.89
C PRO A 127 -13.72 -0.36 -7.38
N PRO A 128 -12.52 -0.79 -6.93
CA PRO A 128 -12.06 -0.52 -5.59
C PRO A 128 -11.62 0.94 -5.46
N SER A 129 -11.63 1.48 -4.23
CA SER A 129 -10.97 2.73 -3.92
C SER A 129 -9.54 2.47 -3.48
N VAL A 130 -8.61 3.31 -3.92
CA VAL A 130 -7.17 3.14 -3.68
C VAL A 130 -6.62 4.36 -2.97
N VAL A 131 -5.84 4.15 -1.92
CA VAL A 131 -5.10 5.19 -1.22
C VAL A 131 -3.62 4.81 -1.20
N VAL A 132 -2.79 5.66 -1.77
CA VAL A 132 -1.33 5.48 -1.80
C VAL A 132 -0.70 6.37 -0.75
N LYS A 133 0.18 5.80 0.09
CA LYS A 133 0.96 6.53 1.10
C LYS A 133 2.44 6.29 0.88
N SER A 134 3.20 7.38 0.85
CA SER A 134 4.66 7.33 0.70
C SER A 134 5.32 6.98 2.04
N ARG A 135 6.27 6.08 2.00
CA ARG A 135 7.10 5.70 3.15
C ARG A 135 8.53 5.39 2.69
N LEU A 136 9.42 6.37 2.82
CA LEU A 136 10.78 6.28 2.30
C LEU A 136 10.79 5.96 0.79
N ASP A 137 11.58 4.98 0.36
CA ASP A 137 11.66 4.45 -1.01
C ASP A 137 10.55 3.43 -1.34
N MET A 138 9.47 3.42 -0.58
CA MET A 138 8.36 2.49 -0.72
C MET A 138 7.02 3.23 -0.81
N LEU A 139 6.04 2.59 -1.43
CA LEU A 139 4.66 3.06 -1.45
C LEU A 139 3.74 2.00 -0.84
N ASP A 140 3.04 2.38 0.21
CA ASP A 140 1.99 1.56 0.80
C ASP A 140 0.68 1.81 0.04
N VAL A 141 0.19 0.80 -0.64
CA VAL A 141 -1.07 0.82 -1.40
C VAL A 141 -2.16 0.19 -0.54
N ASN A 142 -3.10 0.99 -0.08
CA ASN A 142 -4.26 0.54 0.68
C ASN A 142 -5.46 0.40 -0.26
N ILE A 143 -6.02 -0.80 -0.34
CA ILE A 143 -7.11 -1.18 -1.23
C ILE A 143 -8.39 -1.27 -0.41
N ILE A 144 -9.32 -0.36 -0.66
CA ILE A 144 -10.66 -0.42 -0.10
C ILE A 144 -11.54 -1.11 -1.14
N GLY A 145 -11.80 -2.39 -0.93
CA GLY A 145 -12.56 -3.21 -1.85
C GLY A 145 -14.00 -2.73 -2.02
N PRO A 146 -14.65 -3.06 -3.16
CA PRO A 146 -16.04 -2.73 -3.40
C PRO A 146 -16.95 -3.42 -2.38
N VAL A 147 -18.04 -2.75 -2.04
CA VAL A 147 -19.03 -3.21 -1.07
C VAL A 147 -20.42 -3.30 -1.70
N ASN A 148 -21.24 -4.17 -1.17
CA ASN A 148 -22.67 -4.18 -1.45
C ASN A 148 -23.34 -2.98 -0.76
N GLU A 149 -23.92 -2.06 -1.52
CA GLU A 149 -24.53 -0.83 -1.00
C GLU A 149 -25.71 -1.08 -0.04
N ASN A 150 -26.37 -2.23 -0.12
CA ASN A 150 -27.53 -2.53 0.71
C ASN A 150 -27.19 -2.91 2.15
N ASN A 151 -26.02 -3.52 2.39
CA ASN A 151 -25.62 -4.02 3.71
C ASN A 151 -24.16 -3.74 4.06
N TYR A 152 -23.43 -3.00 3.22
CA TYR A 152 -22.03 -2.59 3.40
C TYR A 152 -21.03 -3.74 3.59
N LYS A 153 -21.42 -4.96 3.22
CA LYS A 153 -20.49 -6.10 3.24
C LYS A 153 -19.55 -6.04 2.04
N SER A 154 -18.29 -6.39 2.29
CA SER A 154 -17.27 -6.48 1.24
C SER A 154 -17.64 -7.52 0.19
N MET A 155 -17.39 -7.24 -1.07
CA MET A 155 -17.59 -8.21 -2.14
C MET A 155 -16.71 -9.46 -1.95
N GLN A 156 -15.57 -9.37 -1.28
CA GLN A 156 -14.75 -10.53 -0.89
C GLN A 156 -15.44 -11.49 0.09
N GLU A 157 -16.45 -11.04 0.85
CA GLU A 157 -17.24 -11.94 1.72
C GLU A 157 -18.21 -12.81 0.93
N TYR A 158 -18.62 -12.36 -0.25
CA TYR A 158 -19.45 -13.14 -1.17
C TYR A 158 -18.65 -14.00 -2.14
N PHE A 159 -17.45 -13.52 -2.50
CA PHE A 159 -16.56 -14.16 -3.48
C PHE A 159 -15.17 -14.34 -2.86
N PHE A 160 -14.97 -15.46 -2.17
CA PHE A 160 -13.74 -15.77 -1.42
C PHE A 160 -12.49 -15.90 -2.29
N ASP A 161 -12.65 -16.19 -3.58
CA ASP A 161 -11.59 -16.30 -4.57
C ASP A 161 -11.22 -14.96 -5.23
N MET A 162 -11.87 -13.86 -4.81
CA MET A 162 -11.58 -12.54 -5.34
C MET A 162 -10.21 -12.04 -4.88
N ALA A 163 -9.35 -11.75 -5.84
CA ALA A 163 -8.05 -11.14 -5.64
C ALA A 163 -7.99 -9.74 -6.27
N TYR A 164 -6.88 -9.05 -6.07
CA TYR A 164 -6.60 -7.76 -6.69
C TYR A 164 -5.32 -7.85 -7.51
N LYS A 165 -5.35 -7.34 -8.73
CA LYS A 165 -4.19 -7.05 -9.55
C LYS A 165 -3.83 -5.59 -9.37
N VAL A 166 -2.67 -5.33 -8.77
CA VAL A 166 -2.09 -4.00 -8.61
C VAL A 166 -1.12 -3.78 -9.74
N SER A 167 -1.43 -2.84 -10.61
CA SER A 167 -0.57 -2.42 -11.72
C SER A 167 0.03 -1.08 -11.36
N TYR A 168 1.36 -0.94 -11.46
CA TYR A 168 2.04 0.32 -11.16
C TYR A 168 3.14 0.61 -12.18
N TRP A 169 3.42 1.87 -12.39
CA TRP A 169 4.43 2.36 -13.32
C TRP A 169 4.96 3.73 -12.88
N LYS A 170 6.13 4.09 -13.36
CA LYS A 170 6.70 5.41 -13.16
C LYS A 170 5.94 6.43 -14.00
N ASP A 171 5.62 7.58 -13.42
CA ASP A 171 4.92 8.65 -14.13
C ASP A 171 5.69 9.07 -15.39
N GLY A 172 4.99 9.07 -16.53
CA GLY A 172 5.58 9.28 -17.86
C GLY A 172 6.18 8.02 -18.53
N GLU A 173 6.18 6.84 -17.89
CA GLU A 173 6.64 5.56 -18.47
C GLU A 173 5.52 4.51 -18.50
N GLU A 174 4.37 4.85 -19.06
CA GLU A 174 3.17 3.98 -19.09
C GLU A 174 3.37 2.66 -19.86
N GLU A 175 4.45 2.54 -20.62
CA GLU A 175 4.79 1.30 -21.34
C GLU A 175 5.40 0.22 -20.44
N LYS A 176 5.95 0.60 -19.28
CA LYS A 176 6.64 -0.30 -18.35
C LYS A 176 5.80 -0.57 -17.11
N VAL A 177 4.67 -1.24 -17.30
CA VAL A 177 3.77 -1.58 -16.19
C VAL A 177 4.24 -2.84 -15.48
N GLU A 178 4.45 -2.73 -14.17
CA GLU A 178 4.65 -3.86 -13.29
C GLU A 178 3.34 -4.28 -12.64
N ASN A 179 3.17 -5.58 -12.38
CA ASN A 179 1.95 -6.14 -11.84
C ASN A 179 2.23 -7.01 -10.62
N ILE A 180 1.43 -6.83 -9.57
CA ILE A 180 1.43 -7.65 -8.37
C ILE A 180 0.01 -8.17 -8.14
N ASN A 181 -0.13 -9.47 -7.92
CA ASN A 181 -1.41 -10.05 -7.51
C ASN A 181 -1.43 -10.25 -6.00
N THR A 182 -2.49 -9.79 -5.36
CA THR A 182 -2.66 -9.91 -3.91
C THR A 182 -4.13 -10.13 -3.55
N ASN A 183 -4.38 -10.85 -2.49
CA ASN A 183 -5.70 -10.97 -1.85
C ASN A 183 -5.82 -10.10 -0.59
N GLN A 184 -4.75 -9.37 -0.25
CA GLN A 184 -4.70 -8.52 0.92
C GLN A 184 -5.23 -7.12 0.62
N LYS A 185 -5.77 -6.46 1.63
CA LYS A 185 -6.26 -5.07 1.55
C LYS A 185 -5.14 -4.02 1.55
N MET A 186 -3.92 -4.43 1.85
CA MET A 186 -2.75 -3.57 1.83
C MET A 186 -1.57 -4.32 1.22
N THR A 187 -0.86 -3.65 0.33
CA THR A 187 0.39 -4.14 -0.26
C THR A 187 1.41 -3.02 -0.29
N THR A 188 2.69 -3.35 -0.12
CA THR A 188 3.78 -2.39 -0.18
C THR A 188 4.58 -2.61 -1.44
N LEU A 189 4.74 -1.58 -2.24
CA LEU A 189 5.63 -1.54 -3.40
C LEU A 189 7.03 -1.20 -2.90
N THR A 190 7.99 -2.09 -3.13
CA THR A 190 9.37 -1.96 -2.65
C THR A 190 10.34 -1.81 -3.82
N ASN A 191 11.58 -1.43 -3.54
CA ASN A 191 12.64 -1.24 -4.54
C ASN A 191 12.31 -0.16 -5.58
N LEU A 192 11.60 0.87 -5.15
CA LEU A 192 11.29 2.02 -5.98
C LEU A 192 12.45 3.02 -5.98
N GLU A 193 12.55 3.82 -7.03
CA GLU A 193 13.50 4.92 -7.06
C GLU A 193 13.06 6.03 -6.09
N ALA A 194 14.02 6.61 -5.35
CA ALA A 194 13.75 7.75 -4.47
C ALA A 194 13.35 9.00 -5.27
N TRP A 195 12.53 9.84 -4.68
CA TRP A 195 12.04 11.10 -5.25
C TRP A 195 11.34 10.95 -6.61
N THR A 196 10.70 9.80 -6.82
CA THR A 196 10.07 9.44 -8.09
C THR A 196 8.58 9.24 -7.88
N THR A 197 7.77 9.78 -8.80
CA THR A 197 6.32 9.58 -8.79
C THR A 197 5.96 8.27 -9.48
N TYR A 198 5.18 7.44 -8.81
CA TYR A 198 4.62 6.22 -9.35
C TYR A 198 3.10 6.31 -9.35
N CYS A 199 2.49 5.86 -10.43
CA CYS A 199 1.04 5.78 -10.57
C CYS A 199 0.59 4.32 -10.41
N VAL A 200 -0.52 4.13 -9.70
CA VAL A 200 -1.06 2.82 -9.32
C VAL A 200 -2.50 2.71 -9.80
N LYS A 201 -2.84 1.56 -10.35
CA LYS A 201 -4.18 1.16 -10.75
C LYS A 201 -4.47 -0.22 -10.19
N VAL A 202 -5.60 -0.41 -9.57
CA VAL A 202 -6.00 -1.68 -8.96
C VAL A 202 -7.24 -2.21 -9.64
N GLU A 203 -7.21 -3.47 -10.04
CA GLU A 203 -8.32 -4.16 -10.66
C GLU A 203 -8.68 -5.41 -9.85
N PRO A 204 -9.95 -5.59 -9.47
CA PRO A 204 -10.39 -6.84 -8.89
C PRO A 204 -10.27 -7.95 -9.92
N VAL A 205 -9.82 -9.13 -9.50
CA VAL A 205 -9.71 -10.32 -10.35
C VAL A 205 -10.61 -11.40 -9.76
N LEU A 206 -11.59 -11.81 -10.55
CA LEU A 206 -12.51 -12.87 -10.19
C LEU A 206 -12.77 -13.73 -11.43
N HIS A 207 -12.66 -15.05 -11.26
CA HIS A 207 -12.79 -15.97 -12.39
C HIS A 207 -14.18 -15.84 -13.05
N ASN A 208 -14.21 -15.77 -14.38
CA ASN A 208 -15.41 -15.68 -15.21
C ASN A 208 -16.35 -14.49 -14.90
N ARG A 209 -15.82 -13.39 -14.38
CA ARG A 209 -16.62 -12.18 -14.12
C ARG A 209 -15.98 -10.94 -14.66
N LYS A 210 -16.82 -10.03 -15.08
CA LYS A 210 -16.40 -8.70 -15.48
C LYS A 210 -16.15 -7.85 -14.23
N THR A 211 -14.99 -7.21 -14.22
CA THR A 211 -14.52 -6.37 -13.13
C THR A 211 -14.21 -4.98 -13.66
N HIS A 212 -14.29 -3.98 -12.78
CA HIS A 212 -13.98 -2.60 -13.13
C HIS A 212 -12.74 -2.14 -12.34
N PRO A 213 -11.74 -1.59 -13.02
CA PRO A 213 -10.53 -1.09 -12.39
C PRO A 213 -10.80 0.21 -11.60
N SER A 214 -9.96 0.48 -10.62
CA SER A 214 -9.94 1.76 -9.89
C SER A 214 -9.56 2.92 -10.81
N SER A 215 -9.79 4.14 -10.33
CA SER A 215 -9.08 5.32 -10.82
C SER A 215 -7.56 5.15 -10.61
N ILE A 216 -6.77 5.85 -11.42
CA ILE A 216 -5.32 5.91 -11.26
C ILE A 216 -5.02 6.87 -10.11
N VAL A 217 -4.18 6.44 -9.18
CA VAL A 217 -3.72 7.24 -8.04
C VAL A 217 -2.21 7.25 -8.04
N CYS A 218 -1.60 8.44 -8.01
CA CYS A 218 -0.15 8.56 -8.02
C CYS A 218 0.37 9.00 -6.64
N GLY A 219 1.58 8.54 -6.29
CA GLY A 219 2.29 8.89 -5.08
C GLY A 219 3.78 9.04 -5.36
N THR A 220 4.42 9.98 -4.69
CA THR A 220 5.86 10.23 -4.83
C THR A 220 6.60 9.57 -3.69
N THR A 221 7.63 8.78 -4.00
CA THR A 221 8.55 8.21 -3.01
C THR A 221 9.38 9.32 -2.37
N MET A 222 9.84 9.07 -1.13
CA MET A 222 10.72 9.98 -0.41
C MET A 222 12.17 9.48 -0.51
N ASP A 223 13.06 10.11 0.23
CA ASP A 223 14.43 9.64 0.41
C ASP A 223 14.41 8.24 1.05
N ASN A 224 15.31 7.38 0.58
CA ASN A 224 15.46 6.02 1.13
C ASN A 224 16.09 6.01 2.54
N GLY A 225 16.41 7.16 3.11
CA GLY A 225 17.06 7.30 4.42
C GLY A 225 18.49 6.73 4.47
N ARG A 226 19.02 6.28 3.34
CA ARG A 226 20.39 5.78 3.24
C ARG A 226 21.33 6.94 3.01
N VAL A 227 22.22 7.18 3.95
CA VAL A 227 23.28 8.18 3.77
C VAL A 227 24.18 7.73 2.59
N PRO A 228 24.36 8.54 1.56
CA PRO A 228 25.18 8.17 0.42
C PRO A 228 26.63 7.91 0.86
N VAL A 229 27.22 6.84 0.35
CA VAL A 229 28.57 6.35 0.77
C VAL A 229 29.64 7.45 0.69
N TRP A 230 29.57 8.33 -0.29
CA TRP A 230 30.51 9.46 -0.42
C TRP A 230 30.44 10.42 0.77
N GLN A 231 29.25 10.66 1.34
CA GLN A 231 29.08 11.52 2.52
C GLN A 231 29.68 10.89 3.76
N VAL A 232 29.56 9.56 3.92
CA VAL A 232 30.22 8.82 5.00
C VAL A 232 31.75 8.92 4.86
N ILE A 233 32.28 8.75 3.65
CA ILE A 233 33.72 8.88 3.38
C ILE A 233 34.21 10.28 3.69
N VAL A 234 33.50 11.30 3.25
CA VAL A 234 33.88 12.71 3.51
C VAL A 234 33.86 13.03 5.00
N THR A 235 32.84 12.59 5.74
CA THR A 235 32.78 12.82 7.20
C THR A 235 33.93 12.11 7.94
N LEU A 236 34.29 10.88 7.53
CA LEU A 236 35.43 10.17 8.08
C LEU A 236 36.77 10.88 7.78
N LEU A 237 36.98 11.32 6.56
CA LEU A 237 38.19 12.06 6.18
C LEU A 237 38.31 13.38 6.95
N VAL A 238 37.22 14.13 7.05
CA VAL A 238 37.23 15.38 7.83
C VAL A 238 37.55 15.11 9.30
N SER A 239 36.91 14.09 9.90
CA SER A 239 37.20 13.74 11.31
C SER A 239 38.67 13.29 11.53
N MET A 240 39.23 12.51 10.61
CA MET A 240 40.64 12.16 10.65
C MET A 240 41.57 13.39 10.55
N CYS A 241 41.27 14.31 9.65
CA CYS A 241 42.06 15.55 9.52
C CYS A 241 42.01 16.40 10.80
N VAL A 242 40.84 16.51 11.42
CA VAL A 242 40.67 17.23 12.69
C VAL A 242 41.51 16.57 13.80
N VAL A 243 41.39 15.24 13.97
CA VAL A 243 42.18 14.51 14.99
C VAL A 243 43.67 14.67 14.74
N PHE A 244 44.11 14.52 13.50
CA PHE A 244 45.51 14.69 13.14
C PHE A 244 45.99 16.13 13.38
N GLY A 245 45.20 17.14 13.04
CA GLY A 245 45.50 18.54 13.31
C GLY A 245 45.62 18.84 14.80
N VAL A 246 44.73 18.30 15.63
CA VAL A 246 44.77 18.47 17.08
C VAL A 246 46.02 17.77 17.67
N THR A 247 46.32 16.54 17.27
CA THR A 247 47.49 15.81 17.77
C THR A 247 48.82 16.51 17.40
N MET A 248 48.92 16.98 16.15
CA MET A 248 50.09 17.77 15.71
C MET A 248 50.19 19.10 16.46
N GLY A 249 49.08 19.79 16.68
CA GLY A 249 49.01 21.01 17.48
C GLY A 249 49.52 20.80 18.93
N ILE A 250 49.09 19.73 19.59
CA ILE A 250 49.55 19.35 20.92
C ILE A 250 51.03 19.03 20.89
N PHE A 251 51.48 18.28 19.88
CA PHE A 251 52.92 17.92 19.75
C PHE A 251 53.82 19.16 19.57
N TYR A 252 53.48 20.05 18.67
CA TYR A 252 54.22 21.29 18.44
C TYR A 252 54.18 22.22 19.65
N SER A 253 53.01 22.35 20.30
CA SER A 253 52.86 23.14 21.53
C SER A 253 53.72 22.59 22.66
N SER A 254 53.69 21.26 22.88
CA SER A 254 54.56 20.59 23.88
C SER A 254 56.05 20.81 23.58
N HIS A 255 56.43 20.64 22.31
CA HIS A 255 57.82 20.86 21.90
C HIS A 255 58.27 22.31 22.14
N TYR A 256 57.42 23.30 21.81
CA TYR A 256 57.69 24.70 22.04
C TYR A 256 57.79 25.02 23.53
N ILE A 257 56.88 24.53 24.35
CA ILE A 257 56.90 24.68 25.82
C ILE A 257 58.18 24.06 26.39
N HIS A 258 58.55 22.87 25.99
CA HIS A 258 59.75 22.17 26.44
C HIS A 258 60.99 22.99 26.09
N LYS A 259 61.07 23.56 24.90
CA LYS A 259 62.19 24.41 24.47
C LYS A 259 62.26 25.71 25.29
N ALA A 260 61.09 26.35 25.56
CA ALA A 260 61.01 27.55 26.36
C ALA A 260 61.40 27.30 27.83
N VAL A 261 60.95 26.23 28.43
CA VAL A 261 61.30 25.80 29.78
C VAL A 261 62.81 25.49 29.87
N LYS A 262 63.40 24.77 28.91
CA LYS A 262 64.82 24.49 28.87
C LYS A 262 65.64 25.77 28.77
N HIS A 263 65.22 26.74 27.98
CA HIS A 263 65.88 28.05 27.86
C HIS A 263 65.82 28.87 29.16
N SER A 264 64.68 28.80 29.87
CA SER A 264 64.45 29.54 31.11
C SER A 264 65.15 28.96 32.32
N PHE A 265 65.18 27.62 32.44
CA PHE A 265 65.72 26.91 33.62
C PHE A 265 67.18 26.38 33.46
N GLN A 266 67.74 26.37 32.27
CA GLN A 266 69.17 26.12 32.01
C GLN A 266 69.80 27.31 31.35
N PRO A 267 70.10 28.40 32.11
CA PRO A 267 70.93 29.43 31.57
C PRO A 267 72.28 28.83 31.26
N SER A 268 72.85 29.11 30.10
CA SER A 268 74.19 28.68 29.73
C SER A 268 75.23 29.37 30.65
N TYR A 269 75.53 28.75 31.79
CA TYR A 269 76.60 29.21 32.61
C TYR A 269 77.91 28.96 31.84
N ASN A 270 78.49 30.03 31.28
CA ASN A 270 79.89 29.99 30.84
C ASN A 270 80.70 29.95 32.09
N LEU A 271 81.15 28.73 32.52
CA LEU A 271 82.13 28.61 33.56
C LEU A 271 83.34 29.44 33.17
N PRO A 272 83.86 30.24 34.10
CA PRO A 272 85.12 30.98 33.89
C PRO A 272 86.22 30.04 33.45
N LYS A 273 87.08 30.50 32.55
CA LYS A 273 88.16 29.69 31.89
C LYS A 273 89.01 28.90 32.86
N HIS A 274 89.32 29.42 34.04
CA HIS A 274 90.12 28.80 35.07
C HIS A 274 89.42 27.55 35.70
N ILE A 275 88.10 27.51 35.78
CA ILE A 275 87.39 26.34 36.28
C ILE A 275 87.32 25.23 35.19
N LYS A 276 87.20 25.63 33.92
CA LYS A 276 87.30 24.68 32.81
C LYS A 276 88.65 24.01 32.69
N GLU A 277 89.74 24.73 33.05
CA GLU A 277 91.09 24.24 33.04
C GLU A 277 91.36 23.24 34.20
N TYR A 278 90.81 23.54 35.38
CA TYR A 278 90.84 22.66 36.53
C TYR A 278 90.09 21.33 36.36
N LEU A 279 89.03 21.34 35.66
CA LEU A 279 88.23 20.14 35.33
C LEU A 279 88.80 19.35 34.14
N LYS A 280 89.83 19.90 33.43
CA LYS A 280 90.42 19.26 32.27
C LYS A 280 91.76 18.52 32.58
N GLU A 281 92.33 18.76 33.78
CA GLU A 281 93.48 18.00 34.21
C GLU A 281 93.05 16.65 34.78
N PRO A 282 93.42 15.54 34.16
CA PRO A 282 93.32 14.22 34.77
C PRO A 282 94.29 14.16 35.93
N SER A 283 93.80 14.24 37.17
CA SER A 283 94.64 13.98 38.37
C SER A 283 94.92 12.47 38.40
N LEU A 284 96.15 12.15 37.88
CA LEU A 284 96.84 10.97 38.21
C LEU A 284 97.45 11.16 39.63
N THR A 285 96.81 10.57 40.61
CA THR A 285 97.58 9.97 41.76
C THR A 285 96.65 9.05 42.53
N SER A 286 96.93 7.80 42.34
CA SER A 286 96.60 6.70 43.21
C SER A 286 97.31 6.85 44.52
N HIS A 287 96.67 6.75 45.62
CA HIS A 287 97.22 6.10 46.81
C HIS A 287 96.14 5.54 47.71
N PHE A 288 96.15 4.22 47.68
CA PHE A 288 95.99 3.29 48.80
C PHE A 288 95.34 3.87 50.05
N LEU A 289 94.31 3.25 50.49
CA LEU A 289 94.17 2.65 51.80
C LEU A 289 93.09 1.58 51.83
N LEU A 290 93.46 0.38 52.26
CA LEU A 290 92.64 -0.81 52.45
C LEU A 290 91.55 -0.61 53.54
N PRO A 291 90.49 -1.40 53.51
CA PRO A 291 89.36 -1.30 54.44
C PRO A 291 89.63 -2.13 55.73
N PRO A 292 88.91 -1.81 56.81
CA PRO A 292 88.62 -2.78 57.85
C PRO A 292 87.25 -3.41 57.63
N PRO A 293 87.02 -4.60 58.10
CA PRO A 293 85.91 -5.44 57.75
C PRO A 293 84.72 -5.24 58.72
N ASN A 294 83.52 -5.63 58.16
CA ASN A 294 82.30 -5.92 58.86
C ASN A 294 81.44 -4.74 59.31
N LEU A 295 80.25 -4.65 58.68
CA LEU A 295 78.95 -4.71 59.35
C LEU A 295 77.79 -4.62 58.37
N HIS A 296 76.99 -5.66 58.39
CA HIS A 296 75.61 -5.75 58.02
C HIS A 296 75.14 -5.27 56.64
N GLU A 297 74.87 -6.26 55.83
CA GLU A 297 73.88 -6.20 54.75
C GLU A 297 72.53 -5.76 55.32
N GLU A 298 72.07 -4.58 54.94
CA GLU A 298 70.66 -4.22 55.00
C GLU A 298 70.04 -4.60 53.66
N SER A 299 69.22 -5.65 53.74
CA SER A 299 68.35 -6.10 52.69
C SER A 299 67.30 -5.03 52.40
N PHE A 300 67.40 -4.40 51.24
CA PHE A 300 66.28 -3.57 50.76
C PHE A 300 65.17 -4.44 50.17
N ASP A 301 64.02 -4.45 50.83
CA ASP A 301 62.85 -5.13 50.39
C ASP A 301 62.39 -4.62 49.01
N LYS A 302 62.22 -5.58 48.10
CA LYS A 302 61.68 -5.39 46.77
C LYS A 302 60.22 -5.10 46.93
N LEU A 303 59.79 -3.86 46.71
CA LEU A 303 58.37 -3.49 46.59
C LEU A 303 57.76 -4.21 45.37
N SER A 304 56.96 -5.25 45.62
CA SER A 304 56.10 -5.87 44.64
C SER A 304 54.79 -5.04 44.53
N ILE A 305 54.68 -4.42 43.41
CA ILE A 305 53.39 -3.80 43.05
C ILE A 305 52.41 -4.95 42.70
N ILE A 306 51.42 -5.19 43.57
CA ILE A 306 50.30 -6.09 43.32
C ILE A 306 49.41 -5.39 42.28
N SER A 307 49.34 -5.94 41.07
CA SER A 307 48.36 -5.61 40.07
C SER A 307 47.06 -6.42 40.35
N ASP A 308 46.26 -5.95 41.28
CA ASP A 308 44.90 -6.43 41.46
C ASP A 308 43.94 -5.47 40.77
N ILE A 309 43.77 -5.60 39.46
CA ILE A 309 42.54 -5.21 38.74
C ILE A 309 42.42 -6.12 37.52
N GLN A 310 42.02 -7.35 37.73
CA GLN A 310 41.44 -8.15 36.64
C GLN A 310 40.67 -9.35 37.21
N GLN A 311 39.53 -9.02 37.85
CA GLN A 311 38.47 -10.02 38.08
C GLN A 311 37.19 -9.26 38.49
N SER A 312 36.39 -8.92 37.52
CA SER A 312 34.93 -8.79 37.69
C SER A 312 34.29 -8.37 36.38
N PHE A 313 34.24 -9.24 35.39
CA PHE A 313 33.23 -9.23 34.32
C PHE A 313 33.20 -10.61 33.64
N ASP A 314 32.81 -11.61 34.42
CA ASP A 314 32.27 -12.84 33.88
C ASP A 314 31.34 -13.39 34.95
N ASN A 315 30.04 -13.16 34.75
CA ASN A 315 28.92 -13.99 35.22
C ASN A 315 27.64 -13.17 35.22
N THR A 316 26.99 -13.02 34.07
CA THR A 316 25.56 -12.95 33.99
C THR A 316 25.08 -13.54 32.65
N ASN A 317 25.31 -14.84 32.50
CA ASN A 317 24.41 -15.69 31.75
C ASN A 317 23.38 -16.19 32.77
N ILE A 318 22.22 -15.57 32.78
CA ILE A 318 21.01 -16.09 33.44
C ILE A 318 20.07 -16.53 32.35
N ASP A 319 19.87 -17.84 32.37
CA ASP A 319 18.80 -18.59 31.74
C ASP A 319 17.49 -17.85 31.64
N MET A 320 16.95 -17.74 30.43
CA MET A 320 15.54 -17.47 30.18
C MET A 320 14.99 -18.61 29.32
N ASN A 321 14.86 -19.75 29.96
CA ASN A 321 14.00 -20.82 29.51
C ASN A 321 13.21 -21.31 30.71
N THR A 322 11.93 -21.35 30.55
CA THR A 322 10.89 -21.95 31.40
C THR A 322 9.90 -20.93 31.94
N ASN A 323 8.78 -20.76 31.22
CA ASN A 323 7.45 -21.00 31.75
C ASN A 323 6.41 -20.69 30.68
N MET A 324 6.11 -21.73 29.95
CA MET A 324 4.88 -21.87 29.18
C MET A 324 4.02 -22.85 30.00
N GLU A 325 3.11 -22.33 30.76
CA GLU A 325 2.04 -23.15 31.36
C GLU A 325 0.73 -22.40 31.37
N MET A 326 -0.13 -22.85 30.49
CA MET A 326 -1.58 -23.03 30.61
C MET A 326 -2.36 -22.24 31.67
N VAL A 327 -3.31 -21.42 31.22
CA VAL A 327 -4.64 -21.35 31.84
C VAL A 327 -5.70 -21.45 30.76
N GLU A 328 -6.21 -22.66 30.60
CA GLU A 328 -7.52 -23.00 30.09
C GLU A 328 -8.55 -22.87 31.21
N LYS A 329 -9.67 -22.19 30.97
CA LYS A 329 -11.05 -22.55 31.36
C LYS A 329 -12.02 -21.38 31.27
N GLN A 330 -12.86 -21.48 30.36
CA GLN A 330 -14.33 -21.39 30.29
C GLN A 330 -15.12 -20.90 31.56
N PRO A 331 -16.39 -20.47 31.41
CA PRO A 331 -17.41 -20.90 30.46
C PRO A 331 -17.89 -19.85 29.44
#